data_4856e5de6e91992fab622cfe8ec34d15
#
_entry.id   4856e5de6e91992fab622cfe8ec34d15
#
_cell.length_a   1.000
_cell.length_b   1.000
_cell.length_c   1.000
_cell.angle_alpha   90.00
_cell.angle_beta   90.00
_cell.angle_gamma   90.00
#
_symmetry.space_group_name_H-M   'P 1'
#
loop_
_entity.id
_entity.type
_entity.pdbx_description
1 polymer ?
#
loop_
_entity_poly.entity_id
_entity_poly.type
_entity_poly.pdbx_seq_one_letter_code
_entity_poly.pdbx_strand_id
1 'polypeptide(L)'
;IVSDIQGTARIVNYTGLVRGETQRLIKLELSTQQENEMIYEIRTFIDGLRNGNDELNLVRLDDVDFQNKMQELDDKFSDLYKKIHLVRFKGAKNTDIIPESEKFFVICDEATGLAEKYSQKKATSLSLLEKYITADIVVLMLLIGYEFIKAIQYAAMNRLLQRKVYLDDATGLPNKNKCEELLSETEPDADTGVCSFDLNNLRRINDSRGHEAGDAYIRRFAICLRDSMPAEQFVGRAGGDEFLAVTHGLDREQMTQCLEKVRRDMTEESRVYPDTPLSYAVGFALAGDFPGSTMRELFNCADKNMYINKNHVKREE
;
A
#
# COMPACT_ATOMS: atom_id res chain seq x y z
N ILE A 1 17.60 22.22 -9.55
CA ILE A 1 16.51 23.24 -9.41
C ILE A 1 16.90 24.34 -8.43
N VAL A 2 17.26 24.03 -7.17
CA VAL A 2 17.72 25.03 -6.19
C VAL A 2 19.04 25.69 -6.66
N SER A 3 19.95 24.91 -7.23
CA SER A 3 21.22 25.40 -7.79
C SER A 3 21.00 26.36 -8.98
N ASP A 4 19.98 26.12 -9.81
CA ASP A 4 19.67 26.96 -10.98
C ASP A 4 19.10 28.32 -10.55
N ILE A 5 18.28 28.37 -9.50
CA ILE A 5 17.76 29.63 -8.94
C ILE A 5 18.89 30.45 -8.30
N GLN A 6 19.76 29.78 -7.57
CA GLN A 6 20.96 30.44 -7.00
C GLN A 6 21.91 30.95 -8.09
N GLY A 7 22.04 30.21 -9.20
CA GLY A 7 22.81 30.62 -10.37
C GLY A 7 22.26 31.90 -11.00
N THR A 8 20.94 32.00 -11.22
CA THR A 8 20.30 33.18 -11.82
C THR A 8 20.37 34.43 -10.92
N ALA A 9 20.23 34.26 -9.60
CA ALA A 9 20.38 35.36 -8.64
C ALA A 9 21.82 35.95 -8.66
N ARG A 10 22.83 35.10 -8.83
CA ARG A 10 24.22 35.54 -8.98
C ARG A 10 24.44 36.35 -10.26
N ILE A 11 23.85 35.93 -11.37
CA ILE A 11 23.95 36.67 -12.65
C ILE A 11 23.40 38.06 -12.52
N VAL A 12 22.22 38.23 -11.89
CA VAL A 12 21.65 39.54 -11.58
C VAL A 12 22.61 40.39 -10.72
N ASN A 13 23.23 39.78 -9.71
CA ASN A 13 24.18 40.49 -8.86
C ASN A 13 25.43 40.91 -9.63
N TYR A 14 26.02 40.04 -10.45
CA TYR A 14 27.23 40.38 -11.21
C TYR A 14 26.97 41.36 -12.35
N THR A 15 25.80 41.36 -12.99
CA THR A 15 25.43 42.45 -13.93
C THR A 15 25.35 43.81 -13.21
N GLY A 16 24.82 43.84 -11.98
CA GLY A 16 24.82 45.01 -11.10
C GLY A 16 26.25 45.44 -10.70
N LEU A 17 27.15 44.48 -10.41
CA LEU A 17 28.55 44.77 -10.11
C LEU A 17 29.28 45.36 -11.30
N VAL A 18 29.12 44.83 -12.53
CA VAL A 18 29.68 45.43 -13.75
C VAL A 18 29.31 46.87 -13.89
N ARG A 19 28.02 47.21 -13.67
CA ARG A 19 27.51 48.59 -13.69
C ARG A 19 28.16 49.47 -12.64
N GLY A 20 28.16 49.00 -11.37
CA GLY A 20 28.67 49.79 -10.24
C GLY A 20 30.16 50.01 -10.31
N GLU A 21 30.96 48.99 -10.60
CA GLU A 21 32.40 49.07 -10.68
C GLU A 21 32.86 49.89 -11.89
N THR A 22 32.13 49.83 -13.02
CA THR A 22 32.48 50.69 -14.18
C THR A 22 32.22 52.15 -13.85
N GLN A 23 31.15 52.51 -13.17
CA GLN A 23 30.93 53.91 -12.73
C GLN A 23 32.02 54.38 -11.75
N ARG A 24 32.41 53.52 -10.83
CA ARG A 24 33.50 53.80 -9.89
C ARG A 24 34.83 54.01 -10.61
N LEU A 25 35.15 53.11 -11.57
CA LEU A 25 36.32 53.22 -12.41
C LEU A 25 36.39 54.61 -13.12
N ILE A 26 35.30 55.00 -13.78
CA ILE A 26 35.26 56.28 -14.49
C ILE A 26 35.46 57.48 -13.53
N LYS A 27 34.87 57.46 -12.34
CA LYS A 27 35.08 58.50 -11.32
C LYS A 27 36.57 58.59 -10.89
N LEU A 28 37.22 57.44 -10.68
CA LEU A 28 38.63 57.40 -10.30
C LEU A 28 39.53 57.90 -11.42
N GLU A 29 39.30 57.47 -12.67
CA GLU A 29 40.05 57.95 -13.84
C GLU A 29 39.89 59.49 -14.07
N LEU A 30 38.70 60.00 -13.85
CA LEU A 30 38.47 61.46 -13.90
C LEU A 30 39.17 62.21 -12.77
N SER A 31 39.47 61.54 -11.66
CA SER A 31 40.22 62.08 -10.52
C SER A 31 41.75 61.81 -10.65
N THR A 32 42.22 61.39 -11.83
CA THR A 32 43.60 61.04 -12.12
C THR A 32 44.16 59.84 -11.35
N GLN A 33 43.29 59.00 -10.77
CA GLN A 33 43.64 57.71 -10.15
C GLN A 33 43.48 56.62 -11.19
N GLN A 34 44.59 55.95 -11.54
CA GLN A 34 44.61 54.89 -12.53
C GLN A 34 44.38 53.50 -11.86
N GLU A 35 43.28 52.83 -12.22
CA GLU A 35 42.90 51.57 -11.64
C GLU A 35 42.85 50.43 -12.69
N ASN A 36 44.03 49.83 -12.96
CA ASN A 36 44.13 48.74 -13.92
C ASN A 36 43.54 47.41 -13.40
N GLU A 37 43.61 47.18 -12.10
CA GLU A 37 43.09 45.98 -11.48
C GLU A 37 41.54 45.92 -11.63
N MET A 38 40.86 47.04 -11.39
CA MET A 38 39.44 47.16 -11.58
C MET A 38 38.98 46.94 -13.03
N ILE A 39 39.79 47.38 -14.00
CA ILE A 39 39.54 47.09 -15.42
C ILE A 39 39.55 45.56 -15.69
N TYR A 40 40.53 44.88 -15.11
CA TYR A 40 40.65 43.41 -15.25
C TYR A 40 39.48 42.69 -14.58
N GLU A 41 39.11 43.09 -13.37
CA GLU A 41 37.93 42.51 -12.66
C GLU A 41 36.65 42.70 -13.45
N ILE A 42 36.34 43.89 -13.97
CA ILE A 42 35.13 44.15 -14.77
C ILE A 42 35.13 43.25 -16.02
N ARG A 43 36.27 43.09 -16.71
CA ARG A 43 36.38 42.18 -17.85
C ARG A 43 36.10 40.71 -17.44
N THR A 44 36.65 40.27 -16.32
CA THR A 44 36.42 38.93 -15.79
C THR A 44 34.94 38.69 -15.49
N PHE A 45 34.21 39.72 -14.93
CA PHE A 45 32.79 39.63 -14.70
C PHE A 45 31.98 39.56 -16.00
N ILE A 46 32.31 40.38 -16.99
CA ILE A 46 31.67 40.37 -18.32
C ILE A 46 31.85 39.02 -19.01
N ASP A 47 33.07 38.51 -19.04
CA ASP A 47 33.39 37.20 -19.62
C ASP A 47 32.68 36.08 -18.90
N GLY A 48 32.65 36.08 -17.54
CA GLY A 48 31.96 35.12 -16.73
C GLY A 48 30.46 35.12 -16.96
N LEU A 49 29.83 36.28 -17.16
CA LEU A 49 28.39 36.42 -17.47
C LEU A 49 28.05 35.86 -18.88
N ARG A 50 28.98 35.97 -19.84
CA ARG A 50 28.80 35.47 -21.21
C ARG A 50 29.05 33.97 -21.33
N ASN A 51 30.14 33.48 -20.76
CA ASN A 51 30.66 32.16 -21.03
C ASN A 51 30.47 31.17 -19.82
N GLY A 52 30.14 31.69 -18.65
CA GLY A 52 30.25 30.98 -17.39
C GLY A 52 31.62 31.14 -16.76
N ASN A 53 31.70 31.00 -15.43
CA ASN A 53 32.96 31.04 -14.69
C ASN A 53 32.79 30.26 -13.37
N ASP A 54 33.55 29.18 -13.22
CA ASP A 54 33.48 28.32 -12.04
C ASP A 54 33.94 28.98 -10.75
N GLU A 55 34.98 29.82 -10.84
CA GLU A 55 35.55 30.55 -9.66
C GLU A 55 34.51 31.54 -9.11
N LEU A 56 33.77 32.20 -10.00
CA LEU A 56 32.68 33.11 -9.64
C LEU A 56 31.33 32.39 -9.41
N ASN A 57 31.30 31.10 -9.64
CA ASN A 57 30.09 30.28 -9.65
C ASN A 57 29.00 30.89 -10.57
N LEU A 58 29.40 31.36 -11.73
CA LEU A 58 28.53 31.88 -12.77
C LEU A 58 28.24 30.80 -13.80
N VAL A 59 26.96 30.55 -14.04
CA VAL A 59 26.47 29.64 -15.09
C VAL A 59 26.01 30.49 -16.26
N ARG A 60 26.44 30.12 -17.48
CA ARG A 60 25.96 30.78 -18.68
C ARG A 60 24.43 30.65 -18.81
N LEU A 61 23.75 31.76 -19.07
CA LEU A 61 22.32 31.75 -19.42
C LEU A 61 22.15 31.47 -20.91
N ASP A 62 21.29 30.47 -21.22
CA ASP A 62 20.92 30.14 -22.61
C ASP A 62 19.75 30.99 -23.13
N ASP A 63 19.67 32.25 -22.69
CA ASP A 63 18.68 33.22 -23.15
C ASP A 63 19.30 34.09 -24.23
N VAL A 64 18.70 34.07 -25.43
CA VAL A 64 19.26 34.74 -26.62
C VAL A 64 19.30 36.24 -26.43
N ASP A 65 18.27 36.84 -25.83
CA ASP A 65 18.20 38.30 -25.64
C ASP A 65 19.26 38.73 -24.63
N PHE A 66 19.43 37.99 -23.56
CA PHE A 66 20.49 38.23 -22.57
C PHE A 66 21.89 38.11 -23.19
N GLN A 67 22.15 37.06 -23.96
CA GLN A 67 23.47 36.85 -24.59
C GLN A 67 23.79 37.92 -25.61
N ASN A 68 22.81 38.36 -26.42
CA ASN A 68 22.98 39.47 -27.34
C ASN A 68 23.33 40.79 -26.60
N LYS A 69 22.62 41.06 -25.47
CA LYS A 69 22.91 42.22 -24.63
C LYS A 69 24.29 42.15 -23.97
N MET A 70 24.73 40.98 -23.55
CA MET A 70 26.08 40.80 -23.00
C MET A 70 27.14 40.99 -24.03
N GLN A 71 26.90 40.60 -25.30
CA GLN A 71 27.84 40.91 -26.41
C GLN A 71 27.92 42.42 -26.64
N GLU A 72 26.78 43.15 -26.71
CA GLU A 72 26.76 44.61 -26.84
C GLU A 72 27.51 45.28 -25.68
N LEU A 73 27.33 44.75 -24.44
CA LEU A 73 28.00 45.27 -23.23
C LEU A 73 29.52 45.09 -23.32
N ASP A 74 30.01 43.93 -23.78
CA ASP A 74 31.44 43.65 -23.96
C ASP A 74 32.07 44.57 -25.00
N ASP A 75 31.39 44.73 -26.16
CA ASP A 75 31.83 45.63 -27.24
C ASP A 75 31.93 47.10 -26.72
N LYS A 76 30.92 47.54 -26.00
CA LYS A 76 30.92 48.89 -25.43
C LYS A 76 31.91 49.09 -24.29
N PHE A 77 32.15 48.08 -23.47
CA PHE A 77 33.25 48.15 -22.48
C PHE A 77 34.61 48.26 -23.15
N SER A 78 34.80 47.54 -24.25
CA SER A 78 36.02 47.65 -25.05
C SER A 78 36.26 49.06 -25.62
N ASP A 79 35.19 49.72 -26.07
CA ASP A 79 35.27 51.09 -26.53
C ASP A 79 35.51 52.06 -25.38
N LEU A 80 34.83 51.88 -24.23
CA LEU A 80 35.05 52.65 -23.02
C LEU A 80 36.48 52.54 -22.51
N TYR A 81 37.07 51.37 -22.58
CA TYR A 81 38.47 51.12 -22.26
C TYR A 81 39.46 51.95 -23.12
N LYS A 82 39.22 52.04 -24.46
CA LYS A 82 39.98 52.91 -25.35
C LYS A 82 39.87 54.41 -24.92
N LYS A 83 38.68 54.81 -24.51
CA LYS A 83 38.44 56.20 -24.01
C LYS A 83 39.16 56.46 -22.69
N ILE A 84 39.22 55.53 -21.77
CA ILE A 84 39.99 55.62 -20.55
C ILE A 84 41.47 55.89 -20.86
N HIS A 85 42.07 55.19 -21.84
CA HIS A 85 43.44 55.48 -22.27
C HIS A 85 43.59 56.87 -22.84
N LEU A 86 42.60 57.39 -23.59
CA LEU A 86 42.63 58.75 -24.10
C LEU A 86 42.54 59.77 -22.98
N VAL A 87 41.74 59.51 -21.92
CA VAL A 87 41.67 60.38 -20.73
C VAL A 87 43.04 60.46 -20.04
N ARG A 88 43.71 59.35 -19.88
CA ARG A 88 45.06 59.28 -19.28
C ARG A 88 46.10 60.06 -20.08
N PHE A 89 45.96 60.10 -21.42
CA PHE A 89 46.92 60.75 -22.31
C PHE A 89 46.58 62.24 -22.59
N LYS A 90 45.31 62.57 -22.84
CA LYS A 90 44.87 63.93 -23.26
C LYS A 90 44.17 64.73 -22.19
N GLY A 91 43.88 64.14 -21.05
CA GLY A 91 43.06 64.70 -19.97
C GLY A 91 41.53 64.60 -20.23
N ALA A 92 40.76 64.56 -19.16
CA ALA A 92 39.30 64.32 -19.20
C ALA A 92 38.51 65.36 -20.02
N LYS A 93 38.95 66.60 -20.02
CA LYS A 93 38.23 67.72 -20.69
C LYS A 93 38.22 67.60 -22.23
N ASN A 94 39.10 66.76 -22.80
CA ASN A 94 39.25 66.59 -24.22
C ASN A 94 38.71 65.24 -24.72
N THR A 95 37.87 64.63 -23.93
CA THR A 95 37.29 63.30 -24.27
C THR A 95 35.80 63.28 -23.98
N ASP A 96 35.07 62.43 -24.70
CA ASP A 96 33.63 62.14 -24.53
C ASP A 96 33.35 60.96 -23.60
N ILE A 97 34.26 60.74 -22.60
CA ILE A 97 34.16 59.56 -21.71
C ILE A 97 32.87 59.56 -20.85
N ILE A 98 32.39 60.76 -20.42
CA ILE A 98 31.19 60.88 -19.60
C ILE A 98 29.96 60.43 -20.39
N PRO A 99 29.61 61.00 -21.57
CA PRO A 99 28.45 60.50 -22.32
C PRO A 99 28.55 59.06 -22.77
N GLU A 100 29.75 58.53 -23.02
CA GLU A 100 29.93 57.09 -23.33
C GLU A 100 29.74 56.22 -22.10
N SER A 101 30.15 56.67 -20.91
CA SER A 101 29.88 55.91 -19.67
C SER A 101 28.40 55.86 -19.33
N GLU A 102 27.65 56.94 -19.61
CA GLU A 102 26.20 56.93 -19.45
C GLU A 102 25.48 55.95 -20.40
N LYS A 103 25.96 55.85 -21.67
CA LYS A 103 25.43 54.83 -22.61
C LYS A 103 25.73 53.41 -22.11
N PHE A 104 26.96 53.17 -21.62
CA PHE A 104 27.34 51.89 -21.04
C PHE A 104 26.45 51.55 -19.83
N PHE A 105 26.16 52.53 -18.97
CA PHE A 105 25.26 52.35 -17.83
C PHE A 105 23.88 51.83 -18.25
N VAL A 106 23.29 52.44 -19.31
CA VAL A 106 22.00 52.03 -19.81
C VAL A 106 22.03 50.55 -20.30
N ILE A 107 23.08 50.16 -20.99
CA ILE A 107 23.25 48.79 -21.47
C ILE A 107 23.36 47.81 -20.30
N CYS A 108 24.09 48.16 -19.24
CA CYS A 108 24.17 47.36 -18.02
C CYS A 108 22.79 47.20 -17.33
N ASP A 109 22.02 48.29 -17.29
CA ASP A 109 20.69 48.27 -16.68
C ASP A 109 19.72 47.39 -17.46
N GLU A 110 19.75 47.49 -18.80
CA GLU A 110 19.01 46.59 -19.69
C GLU A 110 19.41 45.12 -19.52
N ALA A 111 20.70 44.83 -19.42
CA ALA A 111 21.23 43.46 -19.17
C ALA A 111 20.74 42.92 -17.82
N THR A 112 20.76 43.76 -16.76
CA THR A 112 20.24 43.41 -15.44
C THR A 112 18.73 43.06 -15.52
N GLY A 113 17.94 43.92 -16.21
CA GLY A 113 16.51 43.68 -16.40
C GLY A 113 16.19 42.39 -17.16
N LEU A 114 17.01 42.04 -18.17
CA LEU A 114 16.87 40.74 -18.89
C LEU A 114 17.18 39.55 -18.00
N ALA A 115 18.22 39.65 -17.15
CA ALA A 115 18.57 38.59 -16.19
C ALA A 115 17.46 38.38 -15.14
N GLU A 116 16.90 39.50 -14.62
CA GLU A 116 15.74 39.46 -13.69
C GLU A 116 14.52 38.82 -14.34
N LYS A 117 14.18 39.23 -15.56
CA LYS A 117 13.05 38.68 -16.30
C LYS A 117 13.19 37.17 -16.57
N TYR A 118 14.40 36.73 -16.92
CA TYR A 118 14.71 35.30 -17.09
C TYR A 118 14.52 34.55 -15.76
N SER A 119 15.04 35.09 -14.66
CA SER A 119 14.90 34.53 -13.31
C SER A 119 13.44 34.38 -12.91
N GLN A 120 12.65 35.42 -13.10
CA GLN A 120 11.19 35.38 -12.81
C GLN A 120 10.45 34.34 -13.65
N LYS A 121 10.75 34.25 -14.97
CA LYS A 121 10.15 33.27 -15.86
C LYS A 121 10.46 31.84 -15.39
N LYS A 122 11.72 31.59 -15.01
CA LYS A 122 12.18 30.32 -14.47
C LYS A 122 11.45 29.96 -13.17
N ALA A 123 11.36 30.91 -12.22
CA ALA A 123 10.68 30.74 -10.94
C ALA A 123 9.17 30.43 -11.11
N THR A 124 8.51 31.13 -12.04
CA THR A 124 7.08 30.89 -12.34
C THR A 124 6.86 29.49 -12.93
N SER A 125 7.73 29.06 -13.86
CA SER A 125 7.63 27.73 -14.46
C SER A 125 7.83 26.63 -13.43
N LEU A 126 8.76 26.81 -12.48
CA LEU A 126 8.99 25.87 -11.37
C LEU A 126 7.80 25.80 -10.42
N SER A 127 7.21 26.94 -10.07
CA SER A 127 6.01 26.99 -9.23
C SER A 127 4.82 26.26 -9.87
N LEU A 128 4.66 26.35 -11.19
CA LEU A 128 3.64 25.63 -11.92
C LEU A 128 3.90 24.11 -11.88
N LEU A 129 5.14 23.69 -12.12
CA LEU A 129 5.53 22.28 -12.07
C LEU A 129 5.28 21.68 -10.68
N GLU A 130 5.64 22.41 -9.61
CA GLU A 130 5.37 22.00 -8.23
C GLU A 130 3.87 21.78 -7.97
N LYS A 131 3.01 22.68 -8.47
CA LYS A 131 1.56 22.54 -8.34
C LYS A 131 1.03 21.31 -9.08
N TYR A 132 1.53 21.01 -10.28
CA TYR A 132 1.13 19.80 -11.01
C TYR A 132 1.57 18.53 -10.29
N ILE A 133 2.81 18.47 -9.81
CA ILE A 133 3.30 17.30 -9.05
C ILE A 133 2.46 17.09 -7.78
N THR A 134 2.14 18.18 -7.07
CA THR A 134 1.30 18.11 -5.86
C THR A 134 -0.11 17.59 -6.18
N ALA A 135 -0.71 18.06 -7.27
CA ALA A 135 -2.02 17.59 -7.74
C ALA A 135 -1.98 16.08 -8.11
N ASP A 136 -0.95 15.63 -8.83
CA ASP A 136 -0.78 14.23 -9.19
C ASP A 136 -0.63 13.33 -7.97
N ILE A 137 0.14 13.76 -6.96
CA ILE A 137 0.28 13.02 -5.69
C ILE A 137 -1.07 12.89 -4.98
N VAL A 138 -1.87 13.95 -4.93
CA VAL A 138 -3.22 13.90 -4.32
C VAL A 138 -4.12 12.92 -5.06
N VAL A 139 -4.15 12.97 -6.40
CA VAL A 139 -4.93 12.02 -7.21
C VAL A 139 -4.49 10.58 -6.96
N LEU A 140 -3.18 10.34 -6.93
CA LEU A 140 -2.63 9.00 -6.66
C LEU A 140 -3.03 8.49 -5.27
N MET A 141 -2.98 9.33 -4.24
CA MET A 141 -3.42 8.96 -2.89
C MET A 141 -4.92 8.61 -2.85
N LEU A 142 -5.76 9.35 -3.57
CA LEU A 142 -7.19 9.05 -3.67
C LEU A 142 -7.46 7.71 -4.37
N LEU A 143 -6.72 7.41 -5.45
CA LEU A 143 -6.82 6.12 -6.15
C LEU A 143 -6.39 4.96 -5.26
N ILE A 144 -5.28 5.09 -4.55
CA ILE A 144 -4.80 4.07 -3.60
C ILE A 144 -5.84 3.85 -2.49
N GLY A 145 -6.39 4.93 -1.93
CA GLY A 145 -7.44 4.86 -0.91
C GLY A 145 -8.70 4.15 -1.42
N TYR A 146 -9.12 4.43 -2.64
CA TYR A 146 -10.25 3.76 -3.28
C TYR A 146 -10.02 2.25 -3.47
N GLU A 147 -8.86 1.85 -3.99
CA GLU A 147 -8.51 0.42 -4.15
C GLU A 147 -8.40 -0.30 -2.80
N PHE A 148 -7.89 0.37 -1.78
CA PHE A 148 -7.82 -0.18 -0.42
C PHE A 148 -9.22 -0.45 0.17
N ILE A 149 -10.16 0.50 0.01
CA ILE A 149 -11.55 0.33 0.45
C ILE A 149 -12.20 -0.85 -0.28
N LYS A 150 -12.02 -0.96 -1.60
CA LYS A 150 -12.51 -2.10 -2.39
C LYS A 150 -11.93 -3.43 -1.89
N ALA A 151 -10.64 -3.49 -1.62
CA ALA A 151 -9.99 -4.70 -1.12
C ALA A 151 -10.60 -5.16 0.22
N ILE A 152 -10.90 -4.23 1.14
CA ILE A 152 -11.58 -4.52 2.40
C ILE A 152 -13.00 -5.08 2.14
N GLN A 153 -13.77 -4.45 1.23
CA GLN A 153 -15.12 -4.90 0.89
C GLN A 153 -15.11 -6.30 0.27
N TYR A 154 -14.18 -6.58 -0.64
CA TYR A 154 -14.01 -7.92 -1.24
C TYR A 154 -13.61 -8.97 -0.20
N ALA A 155 -12.70 -8.64 0.73
CA ALA A 155 -12.30 -9.55 1.80
C ALA A 155 -13.48 -9.86 2.75
N ALA A 156 -14.28 -8.87 3.11
CA ALA A 156 -15.48 -9.04 3.93
C ALA A 156 -16.54 -9.90 3.21
N MET A 157 -16.78 -9.61 1.92
CA MET A 157 -17.72 -10.37 1.10
C MET A 157 -17.29 -11.83 0.95
N ASN A 158 -16.01 -12.08 0.66
CA ASN A 158 -15.49 -13.45 0.56
C ASN A 158 -15.64 -14.23 1.86
N ARG A 159 -15.38 -13.60 3.02
CA ARG A 159 -15.62 -14.27 4.33
C ARG A 159 -17.07 -14.62 4.55
N LEU A 160 -18.00 -13.74 4.14
CA LEU A 160 -19.43 -14.00 4.22
C LEU A 160 -19.86 -15.13 3.29
N LEU A 161 -19.36 -15.13 2.05
CA LEU A 161 -19.61 -16.21 1.09
C LEU A 161 -19.07 -17.55 1.58
N GLN A 162 -17.84 -17.59 2.09
CA GLN A 162 -17.25 -18.82 2.66
C GLN A 162 -18.07 -19.35 3.83
N ARG A 163 -18.56 -18.48 4.73
CA ARG A 163 -19.45 -18.91 5.83
C ARG A 163 -20.73 -19.54 5.29
N LYS A 164 -21.40 -18.92 4.33
CA LYS A 164 -22.65 -19.46 3.74
C LYS A 164 -22.42 -20.75 2.95
N VAL A 165 -21.26 -20.90 2.32
CA VAL A 165 -20.93 -22.10 1.52
C VAL A 165 -20.55 -23.27 2.40
N TYR A 166 -19.88 -23.04 3.54
CA TYR A 166 -19.23 -24.11 4.32
C TYR A 166 -19.76 -24.28 5.76
N LEU A 167 -20.58 -23.39 6.28
CA LEU A 167 -21.17 -23.51 7.60
C LEU A 167 -22.68 -23.76 7.53
N ASP A 168 -23.19 -24.52 8.47
CA ASP A 168 -24.63 -24.72 8.71
C ASP A 168 -25.17 -23.57 9.57
N ASP A 169 -26.17 -22.86 9.07
CA ASP A 169 -26.73 -21.67 9.73
C ASP A 169 -27.38 -21.98 11.09
N ALA A 170 -27.90 -23.20 11.27
CA ALA A 170 -28.57 -23.59 12.49
C ALA A 170 -27.60 -23.95 13.63
N THR A 171 -26.48 -24.60 13.30
CA THR A 171 -25.55 -25.15 14.27
C THR A 171 -24.21 -24.44 14.36
N GLY A 172 -23.84 -23.68 13.30
CA GLY A 172 -22.52 -23.08 13.15
C GLY A 172 -21.38 -24.07 12.86
N LEU A 173 -21.70 -25.37 12.73
CA LEU A 173 -20.73 -26.39 12.31
C LEU A 173 -20.47 -26.34 10.80
N PRO A 174 -19.39 -26.92 10.29
CA PRO A 174 -19.25 -27.29 8.90
C PRO A 174 -20.49 -27.96 8.36
N ASN A 175 -21.00 -27.46 7.22
CA ASN A 175 -22.21 -27.96 6.60
C ASN A 175 -21.97 -29.18 5.71
N LYS A 176 -23.02 -29.67 5.06
CA LYS A 176 -22.96 -30.80 4.13
C LYS A 176 -21.88 -30.60 3.04
N ASN A 177 -21.79 -29.41 2.45
CA ASN A 177 -20.79 -29.14 1.39
C ASN A 177 -19.37 -29.33 1.92
N LYS A 178 -19.08 -28.84 3.13
CA LYS A 178 -17.74 -29.01 3.73
C LYS A 178 -17.46 -30.47 4.14
N CYS A 179 -18.48 -31.19 4.60
CA CYS A 179 -18.37 -32.63 4.85
C CYS A 179 -18.05 -33.39 3.54
N GLU A 180 -18.76 -33.11 2.45
CA GLU A 180 -18.57 -33.75 1.14
C GLU A 180 -17.20 -33.43 0.56
N GLU A 181 -16.74 -32.18 0.64
CA GLU A 181 -15.40 -31.76 0.22
C GLU A 181 -14.31 -32.58 0.97
N LEU A 182 -14.43 -32.65 2.31
CA LEU A 182 -13.49 -33.41 3.14
C LEU A 182 -13.46 -34.88 2.77
N LEU A 183 -14.63 -35.52 2.54
CA LEU A 183 -14.74 -36.93 2.17
C LEU A 183 -14.22 -37.23 0.74
N SER A 184 -14.19 -36.25 -0.15
CA SER A 184 -13.77 -36.40 -1.56
C SER A 184 -12.33 -35.98 -1.83
N GLU A 185 -11.81 -35.01 -1.09
CA GLU A 185 -10.51 -34.39 -1.39
C GLU A 185 -9.40 -34.77 -0.40
N THR A 186 -9.76 -35.38 0.75
CA THR A 186 -8.77 -35.78 1.77
C THR A 186 -8.43 -37.24 1.65
N GLU A 187 -7.14 -37.56 1.67
CA GLU A 187 -6.67 -38.95 1.80
C GLU A 187 -6.49 -39.28 3.29
N PRO A 188 -6.99 -40.43 3.78
CA PRO A 188 -6.84 -40.79 5.18
C PRO A 188 -5.43 -41.30 5.48
N ASP A 189 -4.88 -40.86 6.59
CA ASP A 189 -3.68 -41.45 7.21
C ASP A 189 -4.06 -42.73 7.99
N ALA A 190 -3.08 -43.53 8.36
CA ALA A 190 -3.30 -44.81 9.05
C ALA A 190 -4.04 -44.67 10.41
N ASP A 191 -3.92 -43.52 11.05
CA ASP A 191 -4.55 -43.13 12.33
C ASP A 191 -5.78 -42.23 12.16
N THR A 192 -6.30 -42.13 10.93
CA THR A 192 -7.56 -41.40 10.65
C THR A 192 -8.75 -42.27 11.10
N GLY A 193 -9.65 -41.64 11.89
CA GLY A 193 -10.94 -42.23 12.27
C GLY A 193 -12.09 -41.41 11.71
N VAL A 194 -13.16 -42.07 11.25
CA VAL A 194 -14.39 -41.46 10.77
C VAL A 194 -15.55 -41.94 11.61
N CYS A 195 -16.36 -40.99 12.12
CA CYS A 195 -17.57 -41.28 12.89
C CYS A 195 -18.79 -40.75 12.16
N SER A 196 -19.83 -41.58 12.00
CA SER A 196 -21.16 -41.18 11.54
C SER A 196 -22.13 -41.18 12.71
N PHE A 197 -22.87 -40.06 12.89
CA PHE A 197 -23.89 -39.91 13.91
C PHE A 197 -25.25 -39.62 13.26
N ASP A 198 -26.32 -40.17 13.84
CA ASP A 198 -27.70 -39.93 13.43
C ASP A 198 -28.53 -39.60 14.66
N LEU A 199 -29.16 -38.42 14.67
CA LEU A 199 -29.92 -37.89 15.78
C LEU A 199 -31.32 -38.52 15.80
N ASN A 200 -31.66 -39.28 16.84
CA ASN A 200 -32.93 -39.94 16.99
C ASN A 200 -34.05 -38.98 17.39
N ASN A 201 -35.29 -39.39 17.17
CA ASN A 201 -36.51 -38.73 17.64
C ASN A 201 -36.78 -37.30 17.11
N LEU A 202 -35.95 -36.75 16.20
CA LEU A 202 -36.13 -35.39 15.66
C LEU A 202 -37.53 -35.20 15.06
N ARG A 203 -38.01 -36.16 14.26
CA ARG A 203 -39.35 -36.08 13.67
C ARG A 203 -40.45 -36.04 14.75
N ARG A 204 -40.37 -36.86 15.78
CA ARG A 204 -41.31 -36.90 16.90
C ARG A 204 -41.35 -35.56 17.65
N ILE A 205 -40.18 -34.92 17.85
CA ILE A 205 -40.07 -33.62 18.49
C ILE A 205 -40.72 -32.55 17.60
N ASN A 206 -40.43 -32.54 16.30
CA ASN A 206 -41.05 -31.64 15.35
C ASN A 206 -42.60 -31.76 15.33
N ASP A 207 -43.09 -32.99 15.27
CA ASP A 207 -44.53 -33.26 15.18
C ASP A 207 -45.26 -32.89 16.49
N SER A 208 -44.62 -33.03 17.65
CA SER A 208 -45.24 -32.79 18.96
C SER A 208 -45.00 -31.36 19.52
N ARG A 209 -43.91 -30.69 19.18
CA ARG A 209 -43.49 -29.40 19.75
C ARG A 209 -43.13 -28.32 18.72
N GLY A 210 -43.27 -28.64 17.42
CA GLY A 210 -42.97 -27.71 16.33
C GLY A 210 -41.50 -27.67 15.93
N HIS A 211 -41.25 -27.08 14.76
CA HIS A 211 -39.90 -27.03 14.15
C HIS A 211 -38.88 -26.24 14.98
N GLU A 212 -39.29 -25.21 15.72
CA GLU A 212 -38.39 -24.47 16.61
C GLU A 212 -37.80 -25.36 17.71
N ALA A 213 -38.57 -26.28 18.25
CA ALA A 213 -38.12 -27.23 19.25
C ALA A 213 -37.15 -28.26 18.62
N GLY A 214 -37.39 -28.69 17.39
CA GLY A 214 -36.47 -29.53 16.64
C GLY A 214 -35.16 -28.84 16.31
N ASP A 215 -35.19 -27.58 15.91
CA ASP A 215 -34.01 -26.78 15.66
C ASP A 215 -33.18 -26.59 16.95
N ALA A 216 -33.85 -26.37 18.08
CA ALA A 216 -33.16 -26.29 19.38
C ALA A 216 -32.52 -27.63 19.76
N TYR A 217 -33.19 -28.75 19.45
CA TYR A 217 -32.72 -30.10 19.70
C TYR A 217 -31.45 -30.41 18.87
N ILE A 218 -31.46 -30.05 17.58
CA ILE A 218 -30.30 -30.16 16.68
C ILE A 218 -29.11 -29.30 17.19
N ARG A 219 -29.38 -28.03 17.57
CA ARG A 219 -28.33 -27.12 18.09
C ARG A 219 -27.69 -27.65 19.36
N ARG A 220 -28.45 -28.16 20.30
CA ARG A 220 -27.93 -28.78 21.54
C ARG A 220 -27.05 -29.96 21.25
N PHE A 221 -27.48 -30.87 20.36
CA PHE A 221 -26.67 -32.01 19.94
C PHE A 221 -25.36 -31.55 19.31
N ALA A 222 -25.43 -30.62 18.38
CA ALA A 222 -24.26 -30.07 17.67
C ALA A 222 -23.23 -29.45 18.63
N ILE A 223 -23.67 -28.65 19.61
CA ILE A 223 -22.80 -28.00 20.59
C ILE A 223 -22.17 -29.09 21.50
N CYS A 224 -22.99 -30.01 22.01
CA CYS A 224 -22.50 -31.07 22.89
C CYS A 224 -21.51 -31.97 22.16
N LEU A 225 -21.77 -32.37 20.92
CA LEU A 225 -20.87 -33.18 20.10
C LEU A 225 -19.52 -32.48 19.87
N ARG A 226 -19.57 -31.20 19.43
CA ARG A 226 -18.34 -30.39 19.21
C ARG A 226 -17.49 -30.29 20.48
N ASP A 227 -18.13 -29.97 21.61
CA ASP A 227 -17.43 -29.71 22.89
C ASP A 227 -16.92 -31.02 23.54
N SER A 228 -17.53 -32.16 23.19
CA SER A 228 -17.08 -33.48 23.67
C SER A 228 -15.91 -34.04 22.86
N MET A 229 -15.80 -33.68 21.56
CA MET A 229 -14.68 -34.08 20.73
C MET A 229 -13.42 -33.27 21.06
N PRO A 230 -12.20 -33.83 20.87
CA PRO A 230 -10.98 -33.05 21.01
C PRO A 230 -10.95 -31.82 20.07
N ALA A 231 -10.41 -30.70 20.55
CA ALA A 231 -10.54 -29.38 19.87
C ALA A 231 -10.00 -29.33 18.42
N GLU A 232 -9.10 -30.22 18.06
CA GLU A 232 -8.47 -30.24 16.73
C GLU A 232 -9.18 -31.20 15.75
N GLN A 233 -10.25 -31.85 16.17
CA GLN A 233 -10.96 -32.82 15.33
C GLN A 233 -12.08 -32.14 14.55
N PHE A 234 -12.33 -32.65 13.33
CA PHE A 234 -13.41 -32.13 12.51
C PHE A 234 -14.78 -32.63 13.02
N VAL A 235 -15.74 -31.72 13.15
CA VAL A 235 -17.15 -32.06 13.40
C VAL A 235 -18.02 -31.24 12.46
N GLY A 236 -18.89 -31.88 11.68
CA GLY A 236 -19.75 -31.26 10.69
C GLY A 236 -21.16 -31.84 10.70
N ARG A 237 -22.14 -31.07 10.19
CA ARG A 237 -23.51 -31.52 9.93
C ARG A 237 -23.65 -31.96 8.48
N ALA A 238 -23.73 -33.28 8.26
CA ALA A 238 -23.76 -33.90 6.94
C ALA A 238 -25.17 -33.94 6.32
N GLY A 239 -26.21 -33.85 7.15
CA GLY A 239 -27.62 -33.91 6.71
C GLY A 239 -28.55 -33.21 7.70
N GLY A 240 -29.86 -33.51 7.63
CA GLY A 240 -30.87 -32.96 8.52
C GLY A 240 -30.63 -33.33 9.98
N ASP A 241 -30.46 -34.60 10.24
CA ASP A 241 -30.21 -35.25 11.54
C ASP A 241 -28.86 -36.03 11.56
N GLU A 242 -28.07 -35.92 10.50
CA GLU A 242 -26.81 -36.63 10.32
C GLU A 242 -25.60 -35.72 10.61
N PHE A 243 -24.63 -36.25 11.37
CA PHE A 243 -23.38 -35.55 11.69
C PHE A 243 -22.18 -36.43 11.39
N LEU A 244 -21.09 -35.80 11.00
CA LEU A 244 -19.81 -36.39 10.69
C LEU A 244 -18.74 -35.88 11.66
N ALA A 245 -17.95 -36.78 12.23
CA ALA A 245 -16.70 -36.37 12.85
C ALA A 245 -15.53 -37.14 12.20
N VAL A 246 -14.41 -36.44 11.99
CA VAL A 246 -13.15 -37.02 11.52
C VAL A 246 -12.09 -36.76 12.56
N THR A 247 -11.40 -37.79 12.96
CA THR A 247 -10.34 -37.73 13.99
C THR A 247 -9.00 -38.17 13.40
N HIS A 248 -7.94 -37.60 13.93
CA HIS A 248 -6.57 -37.97 13.62
C HIS A 248 -5.82 -38.34 14.91
N GLY A 249 -4.91 -39.30 14.83
CA GLY A 249 -4.06 -39.70 15.93
C GLY A 249 -4.76 -40.45 17.05
N LEU A 250 -5.97 -41.03 16.83
CA LEU A 250 -6.68 -41.83 17.81
C LEU A 250 -6.67 -43.32 17.41
N ASP A 251 -6.15 -44.13 18.29
CA ASP A 251 -6.31 -45.59 18.15
C ASP A 251 -7.73 -46.02 18.53
N ARG A 252 -8.03 -47.32 18.40
CA ARG A 252 -9.35 -47.88 18.69
C ARG A 252 -9.80 -47.67 20.14
N GLU A 253 -8.87 -47.80 21.10
CA GLU A 253 -9.18 -47.61 22.52
C GLU A 253 -9.50 -46.13 22.81
N GLN A 254 -8.67 -45.21 22.31
CA GLN A 254 -8.85 -43.80 22.43
C GLN A 254 -10.13 -43.30 21.73
N MET A 255 -10.45 -43.87 20.53
CA MET A 255 -11.72 -43.60 19.87
C MET A 255 -12.92 -44.03 20.70
N THR A 256 -12.86 -45.22 21.31
CA THR A 256 -13.92 -45.72 22.17
C THR A 256 -14.08 -44.82 23.40
N GLN A 257 -13.00 -44.42 24.06
CA GLN A 257 -13.01 -43.49 25.18
C GLN A 257 -13.58 -42.12 24.79
N CYS A 258 -13.25 -41.64 23.59
CA CYS A 258 -13.81 -40.39 23.03
C CYS A 258 -15.33 -40.51 22.86
N LEU A 259 -15.84 -41.58 22.26
CA LEU A 259 -17.28 -41.78 22.09
C LEU A 259 -18.01 -42.01 23.42
N GLU A 260 -17.35 -42.62 24.42
CA GLU A 260 -17.91 -42.70 25.76
C GLU A 260 -17.99 -41.34 26.48
N LYS A 261 -17.01 -40.45 26.22
CA LYS A 261 -17.11 -39.07 26.68
C LYS A 261 -18.30 -38.36 26.05
N VAL A 262 -18.48 -38.46 24.70
CA VAL A 262 -19.65 -37.94 23.99
C VAL A 262 -20.93 -38.44 24.65
N ARG A 263 -21.05 -39.75 24.92
CA ARG A 263 -22.22 -40.33 25.54
C ARG A 263 -22.50 -39.74 26.94
N ARG A 264 -21.49 -39.59 27.77
CA ARG A 264 -21.63 -38.98 29.12
C ARG A 264 -22.11 -37.52 29.03
N ASP A 265 -21.46 -36.72 28.19
CA ASP A 265 -21.79 -35.31 28.04
C ASP A 265 -23.20 -35.11 27.48
N MET A 266 -23.66 -35.97 26.55
CA MET A 266 -25.03 -35.99 26.03
C MET A 266 -26.06 -36.41 27.13
N THR A 267 -25.66 -37.31 28.03
CA THR A 267 -26.49 -37.74 29.15
C THR A 267 -26.64 -36.60 30.17
N GLU A 268 -25.56 -35.90 30.50
CA GLU A 268 -25.62 -34.73 31.38
C GLU A 268 -26.45 -33.60 30.80
N GLU A 269 -26.33 -33.32 29.50
CA GLU A 269 -27.16 -32.33 28.82
C GLU A 269 -28.66 -32.73 28.86
N SER A 270 -28.96 -34.01 28.68
CA SER A 270 -30.30 -34.54 28.74
C SER A 270 -30.96 -34.42 30.12
N ARG A 271 -30.17 -34.37 31.20
CA ARG A 271 -30.69 -34.09 32.56
C ARG A 271 -31.18 -32.65 32.70
N VAL A 272 -30.57 -31.72 31.99
CA VAL A 272 -30.98 -30.30 31.95
C VAL A 272 -32.30 -30.15 31.20
N TYR A 273 -32.51 -30.98 30.17
CA TYR A 273 -33.69 -30.95 29.31
C TYR A 273 -34.44 -32.30 29.31
N PRO A 274 -35.05 -32.71 30.43
CA PRO A 274 -35.61 -34.04 30.60
C PRO A 274 -36.82 -34.33 29.66
N ASP A 275 -37.47 -33.30 29.18
CA ASP A 275 -38.58 -33.40 28.23
C ASP A 275 -38.12 -33.72 26.78
N THR A 276 -36.91 -33.43 26.44
CA THR A 276 -36.29 -33.67 25.11
C THR A 276 -34.86 -34.17 25.26
N PRO A 277 -34.67 -35.35 25.88
CA PRO A 277 -33.35 -35.93 26.08
C PRO A 277 -32.69 -36.23 24.73
N LEU A 278 -31.40 -35.98 24.65
CA LEU A 278 -30.61 -36.26 23.43
C LEU A 278 -30.49 -37.78 23.26
N SER A 279 -30.92 -38.28 22.11
CA SER A 279 -30.80 -39.69 21.69
C SER A 279 -30.19 -39.73 20.30
N TYR A 280 -29.19 -40.58 20.10
CA TYR A 280 -28.50 -40.70 18.80
C TYR A 280 -27.95 -42.10 18.62
N ALA A 281 -27.70 -42.45 17.37
CA ALA A 281 -26.89 -43.63 17.00
C ALA A 281 -25.54 -43.15 16.52
N VAL A 282 -24.49 -43.96 16.74
CA VAL A 282 -23.12 -43.70 16.29
C VAL A 282 -22.46 -44.98 15.78
N GLY A 283 -21.70 -44.83 14.72
CA GLY A 283 -20.75 -45.86 14.25
C GLY A 283 -19.45 -45.20 13.84
N PHE A 284 -18.37 -45.94 13.91
CA PHE A 284 -17.06 -45.46 13.49
C PHE A 284 -16.30 -46.50 12.68
N ALA A 285 -15.29 -46.05 11.91
CA ALA A 285 -14.32 -46.84 11.20
C ALA A 285 -12.95 -46.17 11.32
N LEU A 286 -11.89 -46.97 11.47
CA LEU A 286 -10.50 -46.51 11.53
C LEU A 286 -9.80 -46.90 10.24
N ALA A 287 -9.00 -46.04 9.64
CA ALA A 287 -8.24 -46.29 8.42
C ALA A 287 -7.25 -47.48 8.59
N GLY A 288 -6.71 -47.65 9.81
CA GLY A 288 -5.84 -48.77 10.14
C GLY A 288 -6.48 -50.16 9.99
N ASP A 289 -7.83 -50.24 10.10
CA ASP A 289 -8.59 -51.51 9.88
C ASP A 289 -8.85 -51.76 8.38
N PHE A 290 -8.72 -50.73 7.53
CA PHE A 290 -9.05 -50.74 6.10
C PHE A 290 -7.90 -50.13 5.26
N PRO A 291 -6.72 -50.78 5.21
CA PRO A 291 -5.57 -50.22 4.49
C PRO A 291 -5.89 -49.91 3.02
N GLY A 292 -5.55 -48.71 2.57
CA GLY A 292 -5.79 -48.28 1.20
C GLY A 292 -7.21 -47.80 0.89
N SER A 293 -8.09 -47.68 1.91
CA SER A 293 -9.42 -47.11 1.74
C SER A 293 -9.35 -45.60 1.58
N THR A 294 -10.30 -45.06 0.83
CA THR A 294 -10.57 -43.60 0.75
C THR A 294 -11.38 -43.13 1.96
N MET A 295 -11.39 -41.80 2.20
CA MET A 295 -12.26 -41.20 3.23
C MET A 295 -13.72 -41.56 3.04
N ARG A 296 -14.20 -41.61 1.80
CA ARG A 296 -15.58 -41.97 1.45
C ARG A 296 -15.89 -43.44 1.82
N GLU A 297 -14.96 -44.36 1.61
CA GLU A 297 -15.14 -45.77 1.99
C GLU A 297 -15.15 -45.95 3.51
N LEU A 298 -14.29 -45.21 4.24
CA LEU A 298 -14.33 -45.18 5.71
C LEU A 298 -15.64 -44.66 6.23
N PHE A 299 -16.14 -43.55 5.66
CA PHE A 299 -17.45 -43.01 6.01
C PHE A 299 -18.57 -44.01 5.80
N ASN A 300 -18.59 -44.69 4.65
CA ASN A 300 -19.60 -45.74 4.36
C ASN A 300 -19.52 -46.90 5.37
N CYS A 301 -18.33 -47.27 5.84
CA CYS A 301 -18.16 -48.27 6.90
C CYS A 301 -18.69 -47.78 8.24
N ALA A 302 -18.38 -46.52 8.61
CA ALA A 302 -18.86 -45.89 9.83
C ALA A 302 -20.40 -45.76 9.83
N ASP A 303 -20.97 -45.35 8.71
CA ASP A 303 -22.44 -45.24 8.53
C ASP A 303 -23.14 -46.62 8.65
N LYS A 304 -22.60 -47.64 8.06
CA LYS A 304 -23.11 -49.03 8.22
C LYS A 304 -23.06 -49.46 9.68
N ASN A 305 -21.98 -49.16 10.41
CA ASN A 305 -21.86 -49.47 11.83
C ASN A 305 -22.87 -48.66 12.67
N MET A 306 -23.11 -47.41 12.34
CA MET A 306 -24.12 -46.55 12.94
C MET A 306 -25.52 -47.13 12.73
N TYR A 307 -25.85 -47.57 11.52
CA TYR A 307 -27.13 -48.17 11.23
C TYR A 307 -27.40 -49.47 12.02
N ILE A 308 -26.37 -50.32 12.22
CA ILE A 308 -26.45 -51.49 13.07
C ILE A 308 -26.75 -51.10 14.52
N ASN A 309 -26.04 -50.08 15.03
CA ASN A 309 -26.25 -49.54 16.38
C ASN A 309 -27.66 -48.97 16.53
N LYS A 310 -28.17 -48.22 15.56
CA LYS A 310 -29.54 -47.66 15.55
C LYS A 310 -30.63 -48.74 15.68
N ASN A 311 -30.44 -49.90 15.05
CA ASN A 311 -31.37 -51.00 15.13
C ASN A 311 -31.35 -51.73 16.48
N HIS A 312 -30.23 -51.73 17.19
CA HIS A 312 -30.11 -52.26 18.55
C HIS A 312 -30.85 -51.36 19.54
N VAL A 313 -30.64 -50.05 19.49
CA VAL A 313 -31.27 -49.07 20.36
C VAL A 313 -32.78 -49.12 20.25
N LYS A 314 -33.36 -49.22 19.02
CA LYS A 314 -34.82 -49.36 18.77
C LYS A 314 -35.44 -50.62 19.29
N ARG A 315 -34.69 -51.63 19.64
CA ARG A 315 -35.20 -52.90 20.21
C ARG A 315 -35.24 -52.88 21.75
N GLU A 316 -34.53 -51.96 22.35
CA GLU A 316 -34.41 -51.79 23.80
C GLU A 316 -35.41 -50.71 24.32
N GLU A 317 -35.96 -49.81 23.46
CA GLU A 317 -37.05 -48.88 23.73
C GLU A 317 -38.42 -49.54 23.50
#